data_6f9cc015d92a93a2f20026f0b9e544ee
#
_entry.id   6f9cc015d92a93a2f20026f0b9e544ee
#
_cell.length_a   1.000
_cell.length_b   1.000
_cell.length_c   1.000
_cell.angle_alpha   90.00
_cell.angle_beta   90.00
_cell.angle_gamma   90.00
#
_symmetry.space_group_name_H-M   'P 1'
#
loop_
_entity.id
_entity.type
_entity.pdbx_description
1 polymer ?
#
loop_
_entity_poly.entity_id
_entity_poly.type
_entity_poly.pdbx_seq_one_letter_code
_entity_poly.pdbx_strand_id
1 'polypeptide(L)'
;DVWDAFNQLQTYKDEIGDLFNTNAALVVSDGFTARVGSLTANAERMLPWRTIANEDDRPRLQMELETVVRGFFKPELFLDYVRHFVLFEQDGDHIAKKVAGYHQFHAVREAVRATVIAAQDVGKSVLEVHEERATYGKEVQPGSRKAGVVWHTPGSGKSITMACHAG
;
A
#
# COMPACT_ATOMS: atom_id res chain seq x y z
N ASP A 1 7.44 12.39 -20.24
CA ASP A 1 6.68 11.15 -20.03
C ASP A 1 7.17 10.48 -18.73
N VAL A 2 6.23 9.89 -18.00
CA VAL A 2 6.54 9.20 -16.72
C VAL A 2 7.51 8.03 -16.91
N TRP A 3 7.51 7.40 -18.06
CA TRP A 3 8.41 6.28 -18.36
C TRP A 3 9.82 6.72 -18.74
N ASP A 4 10.00 7.93 -19.25
CA ASP A 4 11.33 8.52 -19.42
C ASP A 4 11.97 8.77 -18.04
N ALA A 5 11.18 9.27 -17.08
CA ALA A 5 11.62 9.41 -15.70
C ALA A 5 11.97 8.05 -15.05
N PHE A 6 11.20 7.01 -15.35
CA PHE A 6 11.53 5.65 -14.89
C PHE A 6 12.85 5.15 -15.47
N ASN A 7 13.07 5.31 -16.78
CA ASN A 7 14.31 4.89 -17.43
C ASN A 7 15.53 5.66 -16.88
N GLN A 8 15.36 6.95 -16.60
CA GLN A 8 16.41 7.76 -15.97
C GLN A 8 16.75 7.24 -14.56
N LEU A 9 15.75 6.82 -13.77
CA LEU A 9 16.02 6.17 -12.48
C LEU A 9 16.80 4.87 -12.61
N GLN A 10 16.57 4.06 -13.66
CA GLN A 10 17.37 2.86 -13.88
C GLN A 10 18.85 3.24 -14.14
N THR A 11 19.09 4.25 -14.98
CA THR A 11 20.45 4.77 -15.21
C THR A 11 21.11 5.22 -13.90
N TYR A 12 20.39 5.95 -13.05
CA TYR A 12 20.94 6.37 -11.76
C TYR A 12 21.23 5.21 -10.81
N LYS A 13 20.44 4.14 -10.84
CA LYS A 13 20.73 2.95 -10.05
C LYS A 13 22.05 2.29 -10.48
N ASP A 14 22.33 2.28 -11.77
CA ASP A 14 23.55 1.70 -12.33
C ASP A 14 24.78 2.58 -12.07
N GLU A 15 24.61 3.91 -12.18
CA GLU A 15 25.73 4.86 -12.07
C GLU A 15 26.00 5.32 -10.62
N ILE A 16 24.95 5.46 -9.81
CA ILE A 16 25.01 6.06 -8.46
C ILE A 16 24.19 5.21 -7.47
N GLY A 17 24.46 3.90 -7.43
CA GLY A 17 23.68 2.94 -6.63
C GLY A 17 23.53 3.32 -5.15
N ASP A 18 24.53 3.97 -4.56
CA ASP A 18 24.53 4.39 -3.15
C ASP A 18 23.43 5.41 -2.83
N LEU A 19 22.94 6.16 -3.83
CA LEU A 19 21.82 7.10 -3.65
C LEU A 19 20.55 6.39 -3.17
N PHE A 20 20.41 5.09 -3.46
CA PHE A 20 19.19 4.33 -3.22
C PHE A 20 19.24 3.46 -1.96
N ASN A 21 20.36 3.40 -1.25
CA ASN A 21 20.55 2.51 -0.10
C ASN A 21 19.52 2.69 1.02
N THR A 22 18.99 3.91 1.18
CA THR A 22 18.02 4.23 2.24
C THR A 22 16.60 4.44 1.73
N ASN A 23 16.34 4.20 0.44
CA ASN A 23 15.02 4.48 -0.16
C ASN A 23 13.99 3.42 0.21
N ALA A 24 12.92 3.82 0.88
CA ALA A 24 11.79 2.96 1.19
C ALA A 24 10.98 2.63 -0.07
N ALA A 25 10.71 3.65 -0.90
CA ALA A 25 10.00 3.56 -2.17
C ALA A 25 10.60 4.51 -3.20
N LEU A 26 10.33 4.29 -4.47
CA LEU A 26 10.64 5.17 -5.58
C LEU A 26 9.37 5.79 -6.14
N VAL A 27 9.45 7.05 -6.55
CA VAL A 27 8.39 7.75 -7.25
C VAL A 27 8.92 8.29 -8.56
N VAL A 28 8.16 8.08 -9.63
CA VAL A 28 8.39 8.70 -10.94
C VAL A 28 7.19 9.53 -11.33
N SER A 29 7.41 10.70 -11.91
CA SER A 29 6.34 11.59 -12.34
C SER A 29 6.78 12.49 -13.49
N ASP A 30 5.83 12.87 -14.34
CA ASP A 30 5.96 13.91 -15.35
C ASP A 30 5.23 15.21 -14.96
N GLY A 31 4.81 15.31 -13.69
CA GLY A 31 4.05 16.43 -13.15
C GLY A 31 2.54 16.17 -13.10
N PHE A 32 2.00 15.37 -14.00
CA PHE A 32 0.58 14.96 -14.01
C PHE A 32 0.40 13.51 -13.57
N THR A 33 1.09 12.62 -14.24
CA THR A 33 1.09 11.18 -13.91
C THR A 33 2.14 10.91 -12.85
N ALA A 34 1.84 10.02 -11.91
CA ALA A 34 2.80 9.58 -10.90
C ALA A 34 2.67 8.08 -10.64
N ARG A 35 3.79 7.42 -10.40
CA ARG A 35 3.87 6.00 -10.08
C ARG A 35 4.78 5.79 -8.89
N VAL A 36 4.39 4.84 -8.05
CA VAL A 36 5.13 4.43 -6.85
C VAL A 36 5.53 2.98 -6.99
N GLY A 37 6.75 2.64 -6.61
CA GLY A 37 7.24 1.28 -6.62
C GLY A 37 8.43 1.06 -5.69
N SER A 38 8.94 -0.15 -5.64
CA SER A 38 10.14 -0.48 -4.89
C SER A 38 11.41 -0.21 -5.71
N LEU A 39 12.56 -0.29 -5.04
CA LEU A 39 13.87 -0.20 -5.70
C LEU A 39 14.06 -1.26 -6.80
N THR A 40 13.53 -2.46 -6.61
CA THR A 40 13.65 -3.59 -7.56
C THR A 40 12.44 -3.73 -8.49
N ALA A 41 11.50 -2.78 -8.46
CA ALA A 41 10.32 -2.80 -9.33
C ALA A 41 10.71 -2.59 -10.81
N ASN A 42 10.15 -3.40 -11.69
CA ASN A 42 10.10 -3.13 -13.12
C ASN A 42 8.95 -2.13 -13.43
N ALA A 43 8.81 -1.72 -14.68
CA ALA A 43 7.77 -0.77 -15.09
C ALA A 43 6.36 -1.23 -14.73
N GLU A 44 6.05 -2.53 -14.84
CA GLU A 44 4.73 -3.09 -14.53
C GLU A 44 4.38 -3.02 -13.03
N ARG A 45 5.40 -2.92 -12.16
CA ARG A 45 5.26 -2.83 -10.71
C ARG A 45 5.32 -1.40 -10.20
N MET A 46 5.47 -0.42 -11.10
CA MET A 46 5.30 0.99 -10.78
C MET A 46 3.82 1.34 -10.87
N LEU A 47 3.15 1.40 -9.72
CA LEU A 47 1.70 1.51 -9.61
C LEU A 47 1.24 2.92 -9.24
N PRO A 48 0.05 3.36 -9.71
CA PRO A 48 -0.53 4.62 -9.27
C PRO A 48 -0.95 4.54 -7.80
N TRP A 49 -0.80 5.63 -7.06
CA TRP A 49 -1.46 5.84 -5.79
C TRP A 49 -2.73 6.65 -6.01
N ARG A 50 -3.89 6.18 -5.56
CA ARG A 50 -5.18 6.73 -6.03
C ARG A 50 -6.02 7.39 -4.95
N THR A 51 -5.57 7.41 -3.69
CA THR A 51 -6.38 7.91 -2.58
C THR A 51 -5.55 8.81 -1.67
N ILE A 52 -6.20 9.75 -0.98
CA ILE A 52 -5.55 10.64 -0.02
C ILE A 52 -5.77 10.15 1.40
N ALA A 53 -7.02 9.92 1.80
CA ALA A 53 -7.36 9.53 3.17
C ALA A 53 -7.79 8.07 3.27
N ASN A 54 -8.71 7.63 2.41
CA ASN A 54 -9.28 6.28 2.42
C ASN A 54 -9.60 5.80 1.00
N GLU A 55 -10.07 4.57 0.84
CA GLU A 55 -10.34 3.98 -0.47
C GLU A 55 -11.44 4.68 -1.26
N ASP A 56 -12.39 5.31 -0.58
CA ASP A 56 -13.52 6.03 -1.19
C ASP A 56 -13.14 7.44 -1.65
N ASP A 57 -12.06 8.00 -1.07
CA ASP A 57 -11.54 9.32 -1.42
C ASP A 57 -10.64 9.24 -2.66
N ARG A 58 -11.28 9.10 -3.82
CA ARG A 58 -10.61 9.15 -5.12
C ARG A 58 -10.68 10.56 -5.67
N PRO A 59 -9.58 11.33 -5.60
CA PRO A 59 -9.58 12.68 -6.12
C PRO A 59 -9.98 12.69 -7.60
N ARG A 60 -11.07 13.38 -7.92
CA ARG A 60 -11.48 13.62 -9.31
C ARG A 60 -10.73 14.86 -9.77
N LEU A 61 -10.11 14.83 -10.92
CA LEU A 61 -9.42 15.98 -11.54
C LEU A 61 -8.14 16.48 -10.83
N GLN A 62 -7.58 15.75 -9.88
CA GLN A 62 -6.28 16.08 -9.31
C GLN A 62 -5.15 15.40 -10.09
N MET A 63 -3.98 16.04 -10.10
CA MET A 63 -2.77 15.42 -10.63
C MET A 63 -2.42 14.19 -9.77
N GLU A 64 -2.03 13.10 -10.40
CA GLU A 64 -1.62 11.89 -9.66
C GLU A 64 -0.45 12.18 -8.71
N LEU A 65 0.45 13.10 -9.08
CA LEU A 65 1.55 13.54 -8.21
C LEU A 65 1.03 14.17 -6.91
N GLU A 66 -0.01 15.00 -6.97
CA GLU A 66 -0.62 15.58 -5.78
C GLU A 66 -1.20 14.49 -4.87
N THR A 67 -1.85 13.49 -5.47
CA THR A 67 -2.39 12.35 -4.73
C THR A 67 -1.28 11.54 -4.04
N VAL A 68 -0.14 11.33 -4.70
CA VAL A 68 1.03 10.69 -4.08
C VAL A 68 1.56 11.53 -2.92
N VAL A 69 1.73 12.83 -3.10
CA VAL A 69 2.28 13.71 -2.06
C VAL A 69 1.35 13.78 -0.85
N ARG A 70 0.04 13.98 -1.05
CA ARG A 70 -0.93 14.16 0.03
C ARG A 70 -1.43 12.86 0.63
N GLY A 71 -1.44 11.77 -0.14
CA GLY A 71 -1.90 10.46 0.27
C GLY A 71 -0.75 9.55 0.70
N PHE A 72 0.08 9.09 -0.23
CA PHE A 72 1.15 8.15 0.08
C PHE A 72 2.17 8.70 1.08
N PHE A 73 2.59 9.96 0.93
CA PHE A 73 3.54 10.62 1.84
C PHE A 73 2.89 11.30 3.06
N LYS A 74 1.61 11.09 3.30
CA LYS A 74 1.02 11.49 4.58
C LYS A 74 1.76 10.78 5.72
N PRO A 75 2.33 11.49 6.72
CA PRO A 75 3.30 10.90 7.65
C PRO A 75 2.83 9.61 8.32
N GLU A 76 1.59 9.58 8.81
CA GLU A 76 1.03 8.41 9.49
C GLU A 76 0.88 7.22 8.52
N LEU A 77 0.39 7.47 7.30
CA LEU A 77 0.22 6.43 6.28
C LEU A 77 1.58 5.92 5.78
N PHE A 78 2.54 6.82 5.58
CA PHE A 78 3.86 6.45 5.10
C PHE A 78 4.64 5.63 6.13
N LEU A 79 4.57 5.97 7.40
CA LEU A 79 5.21 5.20 8.47
C LEU A 79 4.58 3.80 8.60
N ASP A 80 3.26 3.72 8.55
CA ASP A 80 2.53 2.44 8.54
C ASP A 80 2.94 1.59 7.32
N TYR A 81 3.00 2.23 6.15
CA TYR A 81 3.41 1.58 4.91
C TYR A 81 4.85 1.02 4.97
N VAL A 82 5.80 1.81 5.43
CA VAL A 82 7.19 1.37 5.55
C VAL A 82 7.33 0.22 6.54
N ARG A 83 6.56 0.24 7.61
CA ARG A 83 6.62 -0.76 8.68
C ARG A 83 6.00 -2.09 8.30
N HIS A 84 4.86 -2.10 7.57
CA HIS A 84 4.04 -3.29 7.40
C HIS A 84 3.84 -3.73 5.94
N PHE A 85 4.21 -2.89 4.96
CA PHE A 85 3.89 -3.12 3.55
C PHE A 85 5.11 -3.23 2.64
N VAL A 86 6.29 -3.37 3.22
CA VAL A 86 7.55 -3.63 2.53
C VAL A 86 7.97 -5.05 2.81
N LEU A 87 8.11 -5.87 1.77
CA LEU A 87 8.47 -7.27 1.85
C LEU A 87 9.76 -7.52 1.06
N PHE A 88 10.53 -8.50 1.50
CA PHE A 88 11.70 -8.98 0.78
C PHE A 88 11.47 -10.43 0.37
N GLU A 89 11.65 -10.70 -0.91
CA GLU A 89 11.59 -12.05 -1.48
C GLU A 89 12.99 -12.44 -1.94
N GLN A 90 13.43 -13.59 -1.52
CA GLN A 90 14.69 -14.17 -1.97
C GLN A 90 14.39 -15.24 -3.02
N ASP A 91 15.01 -15.09 -4.19
CA ASP A 91 14.98 -16.08 -5.28
C ASP A 91 16.44 -16.40 -5.68
N GLY A 92 16.95 -17.52 -5.19
CA GLY A 92 18.37 -17.86 -5.28
C GLY A 92 19.24 -16.82 -4.59
N ASP A 93 20.16 -16.22 -5.33
CA ASP A 93 21.07 -15.17 -4.85
C ASP A 93 20.49 -13.76 -4.99
N HIS A 94 19.30 -13.61 -5.56
CA HIS A 94 18.64 -12.33 -5.76
C HIS A 94 17.65 -12.02 -4.65
N ILE A 95 17.73 -10.80 -4.11
CA ILE A 95 16.74 -10.27 -3.18
C ILE A 95 15.91 -9.21 -3.90
N ALA A 96 14.60 -9.46 -4.02
CA ALA A 96 13.65 -8.52 -4.56
C ALA A 96 12.90 -7.82 -3.42
N LYS A 97 12.96 -6.48 -3.40
CA LYS A 97 12.15 -5.67 -2.53
C LYS A 97 10.77 -5.48 -3.17
N LYS A 98 9.72 -5.96 -2.51
CA LYS A 98 8.34 -5.81 -2.94
C LYS A 98 7.61 -4.86 -2.01
N VAL A 99 6.73 -4.06 -2.59
CA VAL A 99 5.88 -3.13 -1.83
C VAL A 99 4.43 -3.33 -2.24
N ALA A 100 3.51 -3.13 -1.31
CA ALA A 100 2.08 -3.24 -1.59
C ALA A 100 1.60 -2.08 -2.47
N GLY A 101 0.76 -2.37 -3.46
CA GLY A 101 0.01 -1.35 -4.19
C GLY A 101 -1.09 -0.73 -3.31
N TYR A 102 -1.66 0.42 -3.73
CA TYR A 102 -2.66 1.14 -2.95
C TYR A 102 -3.87 0.25 -2.55
N HIS A 103 -4.33 -0.59 -3.47
CA HIS A 103 -5.46 -1.49 -3.24
C HIS A 103 -5.15 -2.60 -2.22
N GLN A 104 -3.91 -3.09 -2.19
CA GLN A 104 -3.46 -4.06 -1.21
C GLN A 104 -3.32 -3.40 0.17
N PHE A 105 -2.78 -2.19 0.22
CA PHE A 105 -2.64 -1.40 1.44
C PHE A 105 -3.99 -1.20 2.13
N HIS A 106 -4.99 -0.69 1.41
CA HIS A 106 -6.32 -0.47 1.98
C HIS A 106 -7.02 -1.79 2.36
N ALA A 107 -6.91 -2.82 1.53
CA ALA A 107 -7.51 -4.12 1.82
C ALA A 107 -6.94 -4.77 3.09
N VAL A 108 -5.64 -4.69 3.30
CA VAL A 108 -5.00 -5.23 4.52
C VAL A 108 -5.43 -4.44 5.75
N ARG A 109 -5.40 -3.12 5.70
CA ARG A 109 -5.84 -2.28 6.84
C ARG A 109 -7.28 -2.57 7.23
N GLU A 110 -8.18 -2.68 6.27
CA GLU A 110 -9.57 -3.03 6.54
C GLU A 110 -9.72 -4.48 7.07
N ALA A 111 -8.97 -5.44 6.52
CA ALA A 111 -8.97 -6.81 6.99
C ALA A 111 -8.45 -6.94 8.43
N VAL A 112 -7.37 -6.23 8.76
CA VAL A 112 -6.83 -6.18 10.14
C VAL A 112 -7.86 -5.56 11.08
N ARG A 113 -8.46 -4.41 10.72
CA ARG A 113 -9.53 -3.77 11.50
C ARG A 113 -10.70 -4.73 11.76
N ALA A 114 -11.17 -5.38 10.71
CA ALA A 114 -12.28 -6.34 10.80
C ALA A 114 -11.92 -7.55 11.68
N THR A 115 -10.68 -8.03 11.59
CA THR A 115 -10.19 -9.15 12.41
C THR A 115 -10.13 -8.77 13.89
N VAL A 116 -9.62 -7.58 14.21
CA VAL A 116 -9.55 -7.06 15.59
C VAL A 116 -10.96 -6.94 16.17
N ILE A 117 -11.91 -6.37 15.44
CA ILE A 117 -13.31 -6.24 15.88
C ILE A 117 -13.93 -7.64 16.12
N ALA A 118 -13.76 -8.56 15.18
CA ALA A 118 -14.32 -9.91 15.27
C ALA A 118 -13.72 -10.72 16.43
N ALA A 119 -12.50 -10.44 16.84
CA ALA A 119 -11.78 -11.11 17.93
C ALA A 119 -12.04 -10.50 19.31
N GLN A 120 -12.67 -9.33 19.41
CA GLN A 120 -12.94 -8.68 20.69
C GLN A 120 -13.88 -9.53 21.56
N ASP A 121 -13.59 -9.62 22.86
CA ASP A 121 -14.49 -10.25 23.81
C ASP A 121 -15.75 -9.40 24.03
N VAL A 122 -16.90 -9.99 23.90
CA VAL A 122 -18.19 -9.34 24.19
C VAL A 122 -18.25 -9.06 25.69
N GLY A 123 -18.01 -7.81 26.10
CA GLY A 123 -18.05 -7.37 27.52
C GLY A 123 -16.90 -6.49 27.97
N LYS A 124 -15.84 -6.31 27.18
CA LYS A 124 -14.80 -5.30 27.43
C LYS A 124 -15.07 -4.06 26.61
N SER A 125 -15.01 -2.89 27.27
CA SER A 125 -15.27 -1.60 26.63
C SER A 125 -14.44 -1.45 25.35
N VAL A 126 -15.12 -1.15 24.26
CA VAL A 126 -14.56 -0.85 22.96
C VAL A 126 -13.55 0.28 23.16
N LEU A 127 -12.26 0.01 22.89
CA LEU A 127 -11.33 1.07 22.58
C LEU A 127 -11.87 1.73 21.30
N GLU A 128 -12.35 2.95 21.40
CA GLU A 128 -12.84 3.73 20.30
C GLU A 128 -11.69 3.95 19.30
N VAL A 129 -11.61 3.10 18.31
CA VAL A 129 -10.80 3.38 17.12
C VAL A 129 -11.65 4.33 16.28
N HIS A 130 -11.45 5.62 16.47
CA HIS A 130 -11.97 6.66 15.61
C HIS A 130 -11.24 6.62 14.25
N GLU A 131 -11.60 5.68 13.39
CA GLU A 131 -11.33 5.77 11.98
C GLU A 131 -12.67 5.89 11.24
N GLU A 132 -12.77 6.88 10.34
CA GLU A 132 -13.93 7.11 9.49
C GLU A 132 -14.31 5.82 8.75
N ARG A 133 -15.58 5.45 8.83
CA ARG A 133 -16.15 4.22 8.29
C ARG A 133 -15.96 4.11 6.79
N ALA A 134 -15.22 3.12 6.33
CA ALA A 134 -15.28 2.70 4.94
C ALA A 134 -16.58 1.92 4.69
N THR A 135 -17.34 2.36 3.70
CA THR A 135 -18.71 1.86 3.41
C THR A 135 -18.67 0.64 2.48
N TYR A 136 -17.89 -0.39 2.79
CA TYR A 136 -17.91 -1.64 2.02
C TYR A 136 -18.13 -2.83 2.95
N GLY A 137 -19.34 -3.42 2.86
CA GLY A 137 -19.67 -4.69 3.47
C GLY A 137 -20.54 -4.59 4.74
N LYS A 138 -21.07 -5.71 5.16
CA LYS A 138 -21.83 -5.83 6.41
C LYS A 138 -20.92 -5.49 7.58
N GLU A 139 -21.42 -4.69 8.51
CA GLU A 139 -20.74 -4.29 9.73
C GLU A 139 -20.25 -5.54 10.50
N VAL A 140 -18.94 -5.61 10.76
CA VAL A 140 -18.36 -6.72 11.52
C VAL A 140 -18.79 -6.56 12.98
N GLN A 141 -19.37 -7.62 13.54
CA GLN A 141 -19.83 -7.59 14.93
C GLN A 141 -18.74 -8.06 15.89
N PRO A 142 -18.51 -7.36 17.02
CA PRO A 142 -17.58 -7.77 18.05
C PRO A 142 -17.86 -9.20 18.54
N GLY A 143 -16.81 -10.00 18.69
CA GLY A 143 -16.92 -11.38 19.18
C GLY A 143 -17.49 -12.39 18.18
N SER A 144 -17.83 -11.98 16.97
CA SER A 144 -18.43 -12.87 15.96
C SER A 144 -17.46 -13.94 15.44
N ARG A 145 -16.15 -13.72 15.56
CA ARG A 145 -15.06 -14.52 14.97
C ARG A 145 -15.14 -14.65 13.44
N LYS A 146 -15.86 -13.71 12.79
CA LYS A 146 -16.05 -13.65 11.34
C LYS A 146 -15.59 -12.30 10.84
N ALA A 147 -14.33 -12.21 10.39
CA ALA A 147 -13.73 -10.97 9.92
C ALA A 147 -14.19 -10.56 8.52
N GLY A 148 -14.61 -11.49 7.68
CA GLY A 148 -15.05 -11.21 6.31
C GLY A 148 -14.21 -11.92 5.25
N VAL A 149 -14.32 -11.45 4.01
CA VAL A 149 -13.61 -11.98 2.84
C VAL A 149 -13.01 -10.83 2.06
N VAL A 150 -11.73 -10.94 1.73
CA VAL A 150 -11.05 -10.01 0.83
C VAL A 150 -11.11 -10.57 -0.59
N TRP A 151 -11.75 -9.84 -1.49
CA TRP A 151 -11.88 -10.22 -2.89
C TRP A 151 -11.01 -9.32 -3.77
N HIS A 152 -10.05 -9.93 -4.46
CA HIS A 152 -9.21 -9.27 -5.47
C HIS A 152 -9.27 -10.03 -6.80
N THR A 153 -9.12 -9.32 -7.90
CA THR A 153 -9.04 -9.92 -9.24
C THR A 153 -7.84 -10.88 -9.35
N PRO A 154 -7.88 -11.90 -10.20
CA PRO A 154 -6.71 -12.72 -10.53
C PRO A 154 -5.52 -11.85 -10.94
N GLY A 155 -4.32 -12.19 -10.48
CA GLY A 155 -3.09 -11.44 -10.82
C GLY A 155 -2.85 -10.16 -10.02
N SER A 156 -3.76 -9.72 -9.14
CA SER A 156 -3.61 -8.49 -8.33
C SER A 156 -2.60 -8.58 -7.17
N GLY A 157 -1.86 -9.69 -7.05
CA GLY A 157 -0.86 -9.85 -5.98
C GLY A 157 -1.45 -10.23 -4.63
N LYS A 158 -2.46 -11.11 -4.59
CA LYS A 158 -3.08 -11.61 -3.35
C LYS A 158 -2.07 -12.15 -2.33
N SER A 159 -0.98 -12.76 -2.80
CA SER A 159 0.09 -13.26 -1.92
C SER A 159 0.73 -12.14 -1.09
N ILE A 160 0.93 -10.96 -1.68
CA ILE A 160 1.43 -9.77 -0.96
C ILE A 160 0.41 -9.34 0.09
N THR A 161 -0.89 -9.27 -0.28
CA THR A 161 -1.97 -8.94 0.67
C THR A 161 -1.99 -9.91 1.86
N MET A 162 -1.85 -11.21 1.60
CA MET A 162 -1.82 -12.23 2.65
C MET A 162 -0.58 -12.09 3.54
N ALA A 163 0.59 -11.89 2.96
CA ALA A 163 1.83 -11.71 3.71
C ALA A 163 1.77 -10.47 4.62
N CYS A 164 1.32 -9.33 4.08
CA CYS A 164 1.16 -8.09 4.87
C CYS A 164 0.06 -8.20 5.96
N HIS A 165 -0.95 -9.06 5.78
CA HIS A 165 -1.99 -9.26 6.78
C HIS A 165 -1.53 -10.17 7.94
N ALA A 166 -0.61 -11.09 7.67
CA ALA A 166 -0.12 -12.04 8.66
C ALA A 166 1.05 -11.54 9.50
N GLY A 167 1.79 -10.51 9.04
CA GLY A 167 2.94 -9.89 9.70
C GLY A 167 2.60 -8.63 10.42
#